data_5d85856327e81a28ed318f07ac4f189d
#
_entry.id   5d85856327e81a28ed318f07ac4f189d
#
_cell.length_a   1.000
_cell.length_b   1.000
_cell.length_c   1.000
_cell.angle_alpha   90.00
_cell.angle_beta   90.00
_cell.angle_gamma   90.00
#
_symmetry.space_group_name_H-M   'P 1'
#
loop_
_entity.id
_entity.type
_entity.pdbx_description
1 polymer ?
#
loop_
_entity_poly.entity_id
_entity_poly.type
_entity_poly.pdbx_seq_one_letter_code
_entity_poly.pdbx_strand_id
1 'polypeptide(L)'
;MAKKIVGVTACTTGIAHTYMSAESVEKAAKELGYEVKIETDGSSGAENVLTQKEIEEAEFVICAVDTKVEMARFNGKKVYQTSTAAVIKDAMLELKKAQN
;
A
#
# COMPACT_ATOMS: atom_id res chain seq x y z
N MET A 1 -11.71 2.94 18.19
CA MET A 1 -10.37 2.49 17.81
C MET A 1 -10.17 2.64 16.31
N ALA A 2 -8.99 3.02 15.89
CA ALA A 2 -8.72 3.18 14.46
C ALA A 2 -8.66 1.84 13.77
N LYS A 3 -9.19 1.77 12.56
CA LYS A 3 -9.04 0.59 11.71
C LYS A 3 -7.66 0.63 11.07
N LYS A 4 -7.11 -0.52 10.77
CA LYS A 4 -5.77 -0.64 10.20
C LYS A 4 -5.85 -1.08 8.76
N ILE A 5 -5.00 -0.50 7.93
CA ILE A 5 -4.76 -0.98 6.57
C ILE A 5 -3.26 -1.12 6.35
N VAL A 6 -2.89 -1.94 5.39
CA VAL A 6 -1.50 -2.09 4.99
C VAL A 6 -1.42 -1.96 3.48
N GLY A 7 -0.22 -1.67 2.99
CA GLY A 7 -0.02 -1.54 1.56
C GLY A 7 1.40 -1.84 1.15
N VAL A 8 1.59 -2.00 -0.15
CA VAL A 8 2.89 -2.22 -0.76
C VAL A 8 3.03 -1.28 -1.95
N THR A 9 4.17 -0.64 -2.08
CA THR A 9 4.48 0.16 -3.27
C THR A 9 5.76 -0.34 -3.93
N ALA A 10 5.77 -0.35 -5.23
CA ALA A 10 6.93 -0.76 -6.02
C ALA A 10 6.82 -0.18 -7.43
N CYS A 11 7.93 0.24 -7.99
CA CYS A 11 7.96 0.70 -9.36
C CYS A 11 9.16 0.06 -10.08
N THR A 12 9.20 0.21 -11.42
CA THR A 12 10.22 -0.45 -12.24
C THR A 12 11.63 0.02 -11.90
N THR A 13 11.79 1.31 -11.55
CA THR A 13 13.10 1.85 -11.16
C THR A 13 13.40 1.63 -9.70
N GLY A 14 12.36 1.42 -8.87
CA GLY A 14 12.51 1.17 -7.43
C GLY A 14 12.96 2.39 -6.63
N ILE A 15 12.76 3.59 -7.15
CA ILE A 15 13.17 4.82 -6.47
C ILE A 15 11.98 5.79 -6.30
N ALA A 16 12.00 6.93 -6.98
CA ALA A 16 11.11 8.05 -6.70
C ALA A 16 9.63 7.69 -6.53
N HIS A 17 9.06 6.99 -7.50
CA HIS A 17 7.62 6.68 -7.47
C HIS A 17 7.23 5.73 -6.35
N THR A 18 8.15 4.83 -5.97
CA THR A 18 7.90 3.90 -4.85
C THR A 18 7.66 4.69 -3.57
N TYR A 19 8.52 5.65 -3.28
CA TYR A 19 8.42 6.43 -2.04
C TYR A 19 7.34 7.50 -2.09
N MET A 20 7.14 8.13 -3.23
CA MET A 20 6.09 9.13 -3.40
C MET A 20 4.70 8.51 -3.25
N SER A 21 4.50 7.33 -3.84
CA SER A 21 3.22 6.63 -3.73
C SER A 21 2.95 6.18 -2.30
N ALA A 22 3.97 5.69 -1.59
CA ALA A 22 3.82 5.29 -0.20
C ALA A 22 3.40 6.47 0.67
N GLU A 23 4.04 7.62 0.51
CA GLU A 23 3.71 8.83 1.26
C GLU A 23 2.29 9.29 0.96
N SER A 24 1.89 9.27 -0.30
CA SER A 24 0.54 9.67 -0.70
C SER A 24 -0.53 8.80 -0.09
N VAL A 25 -0.32 7.48 -0.08
CA VAL A 25 -1.27 6.54 0.53
C VAL A 25 -1.32 6.72 2.04
N GLU A 26 -0.17 6.87 2.69
CA GLU A 26 -0.14 7.08 4.14
C GLU A 26 -0.91 8.33 4.55
N LYS A 27 -0.68 9.43 3.85
CA LYS A 27 -1.33 10.69 4.16
C LYS A 27 -2.84 10.58 4.01
N ALA A 28 -3.30 10.02 2.90
CA ALA A 28 -4.73 9.86 2.64
C ALA A 28 -5.38 8.91 3.65
N ALA A 29 -4.72 7.80 3.99
CA ALA A 29 -5.24 6.84 4.95
C ALA A 29 -5.39 7.47 6.33
N LYS A 30 -4.42 8.28 6.76
CA LYS A 30 -4.50 8.97 8.04
C LYS A 30 -5.65 9.97 8.06
N GLU A 31 -5.90 10.65 6.95
CA GLU A 31 -7.04 11.57 6.85
C GLU A 31 -8.38 10.84 6.98
N LEU A 32 -8.44 9.58 6.56
CA LEU A 32 -9.62 8.75 6.70
C LEU A 32 -9.73 8.05 8.07
N GLY A 33 -8.75 8.28 8.95
CA GLY A 33 -8.77 7.72 10.30
C GLY A 33 -8.18 6.34 10.43
N TYR A 34 -7.43 5.86 9.43
CA TYR A 34 -6.77 4.57 9.50
C TYR A 34 -5.41 4.63 10.14
N GLU A 35 -5.04 3.55 10.82
CA GLU A 35 -3.64 3.26 11.08
C GLU A 35 -3.10 2.57 9.82
N VAL A 36 -1.93 2.97 9.36
CA VAL A 36 -1.41 2.53 8.06
C VAL A 36 0.06 2.17 8.16
N LYS A 37 0.42 1.08 7.49
CA LYS A 37 1.83 0.72 7.28
C LYS A 37 2.01 0.36 5.81
N ILE A 38 2.96 0.99 5.16
CA ILE A 38 3.23 0.78 3.75
C ILE A 38 4.64 0.22 3.58
N GLU A 39 4.74 -0.97 3.01
CA GLU A 39 6.01 -1.56 2.64
C GLU A 39 6.45 -0.96 1.31
N THR A 40 7.71 -0.51 1.24
CA THR A 40 8.27 0.00 0.00
C THR A 40 9.30 -0.99 -0.52
N ASP A 41 9.06 -1.50 -1.73
CA ASP A 41 9.97 -2.43 -2.39
C ASP A 41 10.80 -1.66 -3.42
N GLY A 42 11.82 -0.97 -2.91
CA GLY A 42 12.70 -0.14 -3.72
C GLY A 42 13.90 -0.89 -4.24
N SER A 43 14.74 -0.19 -5.02
CA SER A 43 15.95 -0.77 -5.59
C SER A 43 16.96 -1.21 -4.53
N SER A 44 16.91 -0.62 -3.35
CA SER A 44 17.78 -0.98 -2.21
C SER A 44 17.21 -2.12 -1.37
N GLY A 45 16.06 -2.68 -1.74
CA GLY A 45 15.40 -3.74 -1.01
C GLY A 45 14.10 -3.27 -0.37
N ALA A 46 13.43 -4.19 0.31
CA ALA A 46 12.16 -3.88 0.96
C ALA A 46 12.39 -3.16 2.29
N GLU A 47 11.61 -2.10 2.53
CA GLU A 47 11.62 -1.37 3.80
C GLU A 47 10.23 -1.42 4.40
N ASN A 48 10.15 -1.35 5.74
CA ASN A 48 8.87 -1.44 6.47
C ASN A 48 8.09 -2.70 6.10
N VAL A 49 8.79 -3.84 6.04
CA VAL A 49 8.19 -5.11 5.62
C VAL A 49 7.00 -5.46 6.50
N LEU A 50 5.89 -5.81 5.87
CA LEU A 50 4.67 -6.17 6.57
C LEU A 50 4.82 -7.54 7.23
N THR A 51 4.41 -7.62 8.49
CA THR A 51 4.38 -8.91 9.19
C THR A 51 3.04 -9.59 8.91
N GLN A 52 3.00 -10.90 9.10
CA GLN A 52 1.76 -11.65 8.93
C GLN A 52 0.67 -11.14 9.86
N LYS A 53 1.02 -10.78 11.08
CA LYS A 53 0.07 -10.22 12.04
C LYS A 53 -0.53 -8.90 11.54
N GLU A 54 0.31 -8.02 11.00
CA GLU A 54 -0.16 -6.75 10.46
C GLU A 54 -1.12 -6.95 9.30
N ILE A 55 -0.82 -7.91 8.42
CA ILE A 55 -1.69 -8.24 7.31
C ILE A 55 -3.03 -8.78 7.82
N GLU A 56 -3.01 -9.67 8.79
CA GLU A 56 -4.23 -10.25 9.35
C GLU A 56 -5.12 -9.20 10.02
N GLU A 57 -4.52 -8.21 10.68
CA GLU A 57 -5.26 -7.16 11.37
C GLU A 57 -5.83 -6.10 10.43
N ALA A 58 -5.33 -6.04 9.20
CA ALA A 58 -5.73 -5.00 8.25
C ALA A 58 -7.14 -5.25 7.70
N GLU A 59 -7.86 -4.16 7.44
CA GLU A 59 -9.17 -4.23 6.78
C GLU A 59 -9.02 -4.62 5.30
N PHE A 60 -7.98 -4.12 4.67
CA PHE A 60 -7.66 -4.47 3.28
C PHE A 60 -6.19 -4.13 3.00
N VAL A 61 -5.71 -4.60 1.85
CA VAL A 61 -4.34 -4.33 1.39
C VAL A 61 -4.43 -3.50 0.11
N ILE A 62 -3.66 -2.42 0.04
CA ILE A 62 -3.56 -1.63 -1.19
C ILE A 62 -2.17 -1.82 -1.80
N CYS A 63 -2.12 -2.27 -3.05
CA CYS A 63 -0.87 -2.51 -3.77
C CYS A 63 -0.73 -1.51 -4.91
N ALA A 64 0.08 -0.48 -4.70
CA ALA A 64 0.38 0.53 -5.71
C ALA A 64 1.69 0.13 -6.39
N VAL A 65 1.60 -0.77 -7.36
CA VAL A 65 2.77 -1.44 -7.93
C VAL A 65 2.78 -1.33 -9.45
N ASP A 66 3.95 -1.06 -10.00
CA ASP A 66 4.19 -0.99 -11.44
C ASP A 66 5.02 -2.19 -11.91
N THR A 67 5.32 -3.10 -10.99
CA THR A 67 6.08 -4.32 -11.25
C THR A 67 5.50 -5.43 -10.38
N LYS A 68 5.96 -6.66 -10.57
CA LYS A 68 5.45 -7.78 -9.80
C LYS A 68 6.00 -7.76 -8.38
N VAL A 69 5.15 -8.04 -7.41
CA VAL A 69 5.53 -8.22 -6.01
C VAL A 69 4.96 -9.53 -5.50
N GLU A 70 5.51 -10.01 -4.40
CA GLU A 70 5.04 -11.25 -3.76
C GLU A 70 3.64 -11.05 -3.18
N MET A 71 2.66 -11.80 -3.69
CA MET A 71 1.26 -11.67 -3.30
C MET A 71 0.76 -12.81 -2.42
N ALA A 72 1.52 -13.91 -2.31
CA ALA A 72 1.07 -15.10 -1.58
C ALA A 72 0.74 -14.80 -0.12
N ARG A 73 1.47 -13.90 0.51
CA ARG A 73 1.26 -13.50 1.91
C ARG A 73 -0.09 -12.83 2.16
N PHE A 74 -0.76 -12.36 1.10
CA PHE A 74 -2.07 -11.71 1.20
C PHE A 74 -3.22 -12.65 0.92
N ASN A 75 -2.94 -13.94 0.81
CA ASN A 75 -3.96 -14.94 0.54
C ASN A 75 -5.08 -14.85 1.57
N GLY A 76 -6.32 -14.79 1.10
CA GLY A 76 -7.48 -14.64 1.98
C GLY A 76 -7.83 -13.22 2.36
N LYS A 77 -7.03 -12.23 1.97
CA LYS A 77 -7.31 -10.81 2.25
C LYS A 77 -7.86 -10.13 1.01
N LYS A 78 -8.64 -9.07 1.24
CA LYS A 78 -9.06 -8.18 0.16
C LYS A 78 -7.85 -7.37 -0.28
N VAL A 79 -7.47 -7.49 -1.54
CA VAL A 79 -6.33 -6.76 -2.11
C VAL A 79 -6.83 -5.89 -3.25
N TYR A 80 -6.55 -4.59 -3.16
CA TYR A 80 -6.84 -3.66 -4.23
C TYR A 80 -5.52 -3.33 -4.96
N GLN A 81 -5.44 -3.67 -6.22
CA GLN A 81 -4.25 -3.40 -7.03
C GLN A 81 -4.43 -2.14 -7.86
N THR A 82 -3.41 -1.30 -7.84
CA THR A 82 -3.40 -0.06 -8.59
C THR A 82 -1.95 0.24 -8.99
N SER A 83 -1.70 1.42 -9.54
CA SER A 83 -0.35 1.82 -9.94
C SER A 83 0.17 2.93 -9.04
N THR A 84 1.50 3.14 -9.05
CA THR A 84 2.10 4.25 -8.31
C THR A 84 1.57 5.59 -8.83
N ALA A 85 1.44 5.73 -10.15
CA ALA A 85 0.93 6.98 -10.75
C ALA A 85 -0.48 7.29 -10.27
N ALA A 86 -1.35 6.28 -10.18
CA ALA A 86 -2.73 6.49 -9.75
C ALA A 86 -2.82 7.01 -8.32
N VAL A 87 -2.04 6.44 -7.39
CA VAL A 87 -2.09 6.89 -6.00
C VAL A 87 -1.38 8.24 -5.81
N ILE A 88 -0.36 8.53 -6.61
CA ILE A 88 0.29 9.85 -6.56
C ILE A 88 -0.69 10.92 -7.04
N LYS A 89 -1.45 10.60 -8.08
CA LYS A 89 -2.44 11.52 -8.63
C LYS A 89 -3.59 11.78 -7.67
N ASP A 90 -4.16 10.72 -7.08
CA ASP A 90 -5.30 10.85 -6.16
C ASP A 90 -5.40 9.62 -5.25
N ALA A 91 -4.60 9.62 -4.20
CA ALA A 91 -4.58 8.50 -3.24
C ALA A 91 -5.92 8.34 -2.53
N MET A 92 -6.62 9.44 -2.25
CA MET A 92 -7.91 9.39 -1.57
C MET A 92 -8.93 8.62 -2.41
N LEU A 93 -8.97 8.88 -3.72
CA LEU A 93 -9.87 8.18 -4.63
C LEU A 93 -9.56 6.68 -4.66
N GLU A 94 -8.27 6.33 -4.75
CA GLU A 94 -7.85 4.93 -4.80
C GLU A 94 -8.20 4.20 -3.51
N LEU A 95 -8.04 4.85 -2.35
CA LEU A 95 -8.42 4.26 -1.08
C LEU A 95 -9.93 4.05 -0.97
N LYS A 96 -10.73 4.98 -1.48
CA LYS A 96 -12.19 4.82 -1.49
C LYS A 96 -12.62 3.65 -2.38
N LYS A 97 -11.95 3.45 -3.51
CA LYS A 97 -12.19 2.29 -4.36
C LYS A 97 -11.81 1.00 -3.64
N ALA A 98 -10.72 1.01 -2.89
CA ALA A 98 -10.28 -0.17 -2.15
C ALA A 98 -11.23 -0.55 -1.02
N GLN A 99 -11.94 0.41 -0.45
CA GLN A 99 -12.92 0.16 0.61
C GLN A 99 -14.17 -0.56 0.11
N ASN A 100 -14.49 -0.41 -1.16
CA ASN A 100 -15.73 -0.94 -1.74
C ASN A 100 -15.61 -2.40 -2.18
#